data_a5499e78e91459825d005c8298ce68b8
#
_entry.id   a5499e78e91459825d005c8298ce68b8
#
_cell.length_a   1.000
_cell.length_b   1.000
_cell.length_c   1.000
_cell.angle_alpha   90.00
_cell.angle_beta   90.00
_cell.angle_gamma   90.00
#
_symmetry.space_group_name_H-M   'P 1'
#
loop_
_entity.id
_entity.type
_entity.pdbx_description
1 polymer ?
#
loop_
_entity_poly.entity_id
_entity_poly.type
_entity_poly.pdbx_seq_one_letter_code
_entity_poly.pdbx_strand_id
1 'polypeptide(L)'
;MSDPLYAKELLRLAANAIGAGRLDPADAEGVAHNPTCGDKVSVSLRLDQSGRVTAIAHETHACILAQASSSILGAQLLGADRQKVQNLRAAVETMLHDGPPPPPPFADYAALTGAALYRNRHACVLLSIDAVLRALATAGRGG
;
A
#
# COMPACT_ATOMS: atom_id res chain seq x y z
N MET A 1 21.03 -11.60 -4.81
CA MET A 1 21.76 -10.36 -5.10
C MET A 1 20.78 -9.33 -5.60
N SER A 2 20.75 -8.16 -4.99
CA SER A 2 19.82 -7.12 -5.38
C SER A 2 20.27 -6.42 -6.65
N ASP A 3 19.32 -6.17 -7.55
CA ASP A 3 19.57 -5.40 -8.75
C ASP A 3 19.72 -3.92 -8.34
N PRO A 4 20.84 -3.25 -8.72
CA PRO A 4 21.02 -1.84 -8.38
C PRO A 4 19.91 -0.93 -8.89
N LEU A 5 19.30 -1.26 -10.03
CA LEU A 5 18.18 -0.47 -10.57
C LEU A 5 16.95 -0.57 -9.67
N TYR A 6 16.67 -1.74 -9.15
CA TYR A 6 15.56 -1.94 -8.23
C TYR A 6 15.80 -1.20 -6.92
N ALA A 7 17.03 -1.26 -6.41
CA ALA A 7 17.34 -0.53 -5.18
C ALA A 7 17.10 0.97 -5.34
N LYS A 8 17.48 1.52 -6.48
CA LYS A 8 17.29 2.94 -6.79
C LYS A 8 15.84 3.34 -6.87
N GLU A 9 15.03 2.57 -7.59
CA GLU A 9 13.60 2.83 -7.73
C GLU A 9 12.87 2.69 -6.39
N LEU A 10 13.23 1.68 -5.63
CA LEU A 10 12.68 1.45 -4.31
C LEU A 10 12.95 2.63 -3.38
N LEU A 11 14.21 3.10 -3.35
CA LEU A 11 14.60 4.24 -2.55
C LEU A 11 13.86 5.51 -2.97
N ARG A 12 13.71 5.72 -4.27
CA ARG A 12 13.01 6.88 -4.80
C ARG A 12 11.54 6.88 -4.38
N LEU A 13 10.86 5.75 -4.52
CA LEU A 13 9.46 5.63 -4.11
C LEU A 13 9.29 5.90 -2.62
N ALA A 14 10.15 5.32 -1.80
CA ALA A 14 10.09 5.52 -0.35
C ALA A 14 10.36 6.98 0.02
N ALA A 15 11.36 7.59 -0.63
CA ALA A 15 11.76 8.96 -0.32
C ALA A 15 10.71 9.99 -0.73
N ASN A 16 9.98 9.72 -1.82
CA ASN A 16 8.94 10.65 -2.29
C ASN A 16 7.76 10.74 -1.32
N ALA A 17 7.49 9.69 -0.57
CA ALA A 17 6.44 9.64 0.46
C ALA A 17 5.11 10.27 0.01
N ILE A 18 4.69 9.96 -1.22
CA ILE A 18 3.48 10.54 -1.80
C ILE A 18 2.28 10.17 -0.93
N GLY A 19 1.51 11.19 -0.52
CA GLY A 19 0.35 10.99 0.33
C GLY A 19 0.66 10.94 1.82
N ALA A 20 1.92 11.20 2.23
CA ALA A 20 2.26 11.22 3.65
C ALA A 20 1.45 12.29 4.39
N GLY A 21 0.93 11.94 5.55
CA GLY A 21 0.13 12.83 6.38
C GLY A 21 -1.15 12.18 6.88
N ARG A 22 -2.12 13.02 7.23
CA ARG A 22 -3.43 12.58 7.71
C ARG A 22 -4.52 13.49 7.18
N LEU A 23 -5.60 12.88 6.71
CA LEU A 23 -6.78 13.64 6.30
C LEU A 23 -7.65 13.95 7.53
N ASP A 24 -8.12 15.19 7.61
CA ASP A 24 -9.01 15.61 8.66
C ASP A 24 -10.00 16.65 8.07
N PRO A 25 -11.27 16.28 7.90
CA PRO A 25 -11.89 15.01 8.26
C PRO A 25 -11.58 13.89 7.27
N ALA A 26 -11.72 12.66 7.75
CA ALA A 26 -11.63 11.45 6.93
C ALA A 26 -12.95 10.70 7.00
N ASP A 27 -13.30 10.00 5.91
CA ASP A 27 -14.49 9.15 5.88
C ASP A 27 -14.20 7.75 6.42
N ALA A 28 -12.96 7.33 6.37
CA ALA A 28 -12.53 6.03 6.84
C ALA A 28 -11.08 6.07 7.28
N GLU A 29 -10.76 5.27 8.29
CA GLU A 29 -9.38 5.13 8.77
C GLU A 29 -9.11 3.66 9.04
N GLY A 30 -7.88 3.24 8.79
CA GLY A 30 -7.45 1.88 9.05
C GLY A 30 -5.99 1.85 9.47
N VAL A 31 -5.66 0.87 10.31
CA VAL A 31 -4.30 0.68 10.80
C VAL A 31 -3.93 -0.78 10.62
N ALA A 32 -2.73 -1.02 10.14
CA ALA A 32 -2.16 -2.36 10.05
C ALA A 32 -0.80 -2.37 10.74
N HIS A 33 -0.54 -3.43 11.47
CA HIS A 33 0.74 -3.63 12.17
C HIS A 33 1.38 -4.93 11.74
N ASN A 34 2.71 -4.94 11.77
CA ASN A 34 3.46 -6.19 11.76
C ASN A 34 4.11 -6.33 13.14
N PRO A 35 3.54 -7.14 14.05
CA PRO A 35 4.06 -7.23 15.42
C PRO A 35 5.47 -7.80 15.50
N THR A 36 5.89 -8.55 14.50
CA THR A 36 7.21 -9.17 14.48
C THR A 36 8.32 -8.12 14.37
N CYS A 37 8.12 -7.07 13.59
CA CYS A 37 9.14 -6.04 13.38
C CYS A 37 8.72 -4.65 13.87
N GLY A 38 7.52 -4.52 14.44
CA GLY A 38 7.03 -3.25 14.94
C GLY A 38 6.58 -2.26 13.88
N ASP A 39 6.51 -2.67 12.62
CA ASP A 39 6.05 -1.82 11.55
C ASP A 39 4.56 -1.49 11.71
N LYS A 40 4.20 -0.27 11.36
CA LYS A 40 2.83 0.23 11.47
C LYS A 40 2.51 1.18 10.33
N VAL A 41 1.35 1.00 9.70
CA VAL A 41 0.83 1.92 8.69
C VAL A 41 -0.58 2.35 9.09
N SER A 42 -0.81 3.65 9.15
CA SER A 42 -2.12 4.25 9.37
C SER A 42 -2.57 4.92 8.09
N VAL A 43 -3.79 4.67 7.65
CA VAL A 43 -4.34 5.24 6.41
C VAL A 43 -5.62 5.97 6.74
N SER A 44 -5.79 7.16 6.15
CA SER A 44 -7.04 7.89 6.18
C SER A 44 -7.53 8.13 4.75
N LEU A 45 -8.83 7.96 4.54
CA LEU A 45 -9.42 8.02 3.21
C LEU A 45 -10.64 8.95 3.21
N ARG A 46 -10.86 9.61 2.07
CA ARG A 46 -12.17 10.18 1.74
C ARG A 46 -12.76 9.37 0.60
N LEU A 47 -14.06 9.19 0.65
CA LEU A 47 -14.77 8.33 -0.28
C LEU A 47 -15.93 9.09 -0.92
N ASP A 48 -16.27 8.77 -2.16
CA ASP A 48 -17.47 9.29 -2.79
C ASP A 48 -18.67 8.39 -2.41
N GLN A 49 -19.83 8.73 -2.96
CA GLN A 49 -21.07 8.00 -2.68
C GLN A 49 -21.01 6.53 -3.13
N SER A 50 -20.17 6.23 -4.11
CA SER A 50 -19.99 4.87 -4.63
C SER A 50 -18.98 4.06 -3.83
N GLY A 51 -18.32 4.67 -2.83
CA GLY A 51 -17.30 4.00 -2.05
C GLY A 51 -15.92 4.02 -2.71
N ARG A 52 -15.71 4.87 -3.69
CA ARG A 52 -14.40 5.03 -4.34
C ARG A 52 -13.56 6.06 -3.60
N VAL A 53 -12.25 5.81 -3.58
CA VAL A 53 -11.30 6.69 -2.90
C VAL A 53 -11.17 8.00 -3.68
N THR A 54 -11.43 9.11 -3.00
CA THR A 54 -11.26 10.46 -3.57
C THR A 54 -10.07 11.19 -2.98
N ALA A 55 -9.59 10.75 -1.82
CA ALA A 55 -8.38 11.28 -1.21
C ALA A 55 -7.78 10.24 -0.29
N ILE A 56 -6.46 10.24 -0.17
CA ILE A 56 -5.74 9.32 0.69
C ILE A 56 -4.58 10.04 1.36
N ALA A 57 -4.35 9.73 2.63
CA ALA A 57 -3.12 10.08 3.33
C ALA A 57 -2.69 8.88 4.17
N HIS A 58 -1.39 8.79 4.45
CA HIS A 58 -0.86 7.71 5.26
C HIS A 58 0.25 8.20 6.18
N GLU A 59 0.36 7.54 7.33
CA GLU A 59 1.48 7.70 8.24
C GLU A 59 2.14 6.33 8.36
N THR A 60 3.36 6.21 7.84
CA THR A 60 4.04 4.94 7.71
C THR A 60 5.28 4.93 8.59
N HIS A 61 5.23 4.15 9.68
CA HIS A 61 6.35 3.92 10.59
C HIS A 61 6.83 2.49 10.38
N ALA A 62 7.55 2.30 9.28
CA ALA A 62 7.85 0.96 8.81
C ALA A 62 9.11 0.98 7.94
N CYS A 63 9.54 -0.21 7.52
CA CYS A 63 10.73 -0.35 6.69
C CYS A 63 10.51 0.27 5.31
N ILE A 64 11.59 0.37 4.54
CA ILE A 64 11.58 1.00 3.23
C ILE A 64 10.57 0.34 2.27
N LEU A 65 10.34 -0.96 2.38
CA LEU A 65 9.38 -1.67 1.52
C LEU A 65 7.95 -1.16 1.78
N ALA A 66 7.59 -1.01 3.04
CA ALA A 66 6.27 -0.48 3.40
C ALA A 66 6.15 0.99 3.01
N GLN A 67 7.21 1.78 3.15
CA GLN A 67 7.21 3.17 2.74
C GLN A 67 7.01 3.32 1.23
N ALA A 68 7.69 2.49 0.44
CA ALA A 68 7.50 2.50 -1.01
C ALA A 68 6.09 2.07 -1.40
N SER A 69 5.55 1.04 -0.76
CA SER A 69 4.18 0.59 -1.00
C SER A 69 3.17 1.69 -0.69
N SER A 70 3.32 2.36 0.45
CA SER A 70 2.45 3.48 0.83
C SER A 70 2.52 4.62 -0.18
N SER A 71 3.71 4.92 -0.68
CA SER A 71 3.90 5.97 -1.68
C SER A 71 3.19 5.64 -3.00
N ILE A 72 3.25 4.38 -3.42
CA ILE A 72 2.53 3.93 -4.63
C ILE A 72 1.03 4.10 -4.44
N LEU A 73 0.51 3.70 -3.29
CA LEU A 73 -0.92 3.86 -3.00
C LEU A 73 -1.30 5.33 -2.96
N GLY A 74 -0.48 6.17 -2.34
CA GLY A 74 -0.72 7.61 -2.29
C GLY A 74 -0.84 8.22 -3.67
N ALA A 75 -0.06 7.72 -4.63
CA ALA A 75 -0.06 8.23 -5.99
C ALA A 75 -1.18 7.66 -6.86
N GLN A 76 -1.58 6.40 -6.65
CA GLN A 76 -2.35 5.66 -7.66
C GLN A 76 -3.71 5.15 -7.16
N LEU A 77 -4.05 5.34 -5.89
CA LEU A 77 -5.26 4.73 -5.34
C LEU A 77 -6.55 5.50 -5.66
N LEU A 78 -6.45 6.75 -6.11
CA LEU A 78 -7.64 7.55 -6.39
C LEU A 78 -8.52 6.87 -7.43
N GLY A 79 -9.82 6.81 -7.14
CA GLY A 79 -10.80 6.16 -7.98
C GLY A 79 -10.98 4.67 -7.73
N ALA A 80 -10.17 4.08 -6.87
CA ALA A 80 -10.29 2.65 -6.56
C ALA A 80 -11.41 2.40 -5.55
N ASP A 81 -12.09 1.26 -5.71
CA ASP A 81 -13.03 0.77 -4.72
C ASP A 81 -12.42 -0.41 -3.99
N ARG A 82 -13.19 -0.99 -3.06
CA ARG A 82 -12.72 -2.11 -2.25
C ARG A 82 -12.31 -3.31 -3.09
N GLN A 83 -13.10 -3.63 -4.13
CA GLN A 83 -12.80 -4.77 -4.99
C GLN A 83 -11.46 -4.58 -5.70
N LYS A 84 -11.20 -3.36 -6.18
CA LYS A 84 -9.93 -3.06 -6.85
C LYS A 84 -8.74 -3.21 -5.92
N VAL A 85 -8.89 -2.81 -4.66
CA VAL A 85 -7.83 -2.96 -3.67
C VAL A 85 -7.61 -4.44 -3.32
N GLN A 86 -8.68 -5.23 -3.21
CA GLN A 86 -8.57 -6.67 -3.00
C GLN A 86 -7.84 -7.35 -4.17
N ASN A 87 -8.15 -6.94 -5.39
CA ASN A 87 -7.46 -7.45 -6.59
C ASN A 87 -5.98 -7.06 -6.59
N LEU A 88 -5.69 -5.83 -6.17
CA LEU A 88 -4.30 -5.38 -6.04
C LEU A 88 -3.54 -6.22 -5.04
N ARG A 89 -4.14 -6.49 -3.88
CA ARG A 89 -3.49 -7.30 -2.85
C ARG A 89 -3.14 -8.69 -3.39
N ALA A 90 -4.08 -9.32 -4.09
CA ALA A 90 -3.85 -10.62 -4.69
C ALA A 90 -2.74 -10.58 -5.75
N ALA A 91 -2.71 -9.53 -6.55
CA ALA A 91 -1.70 -9.36 -7.59
C ALA A 91 -0.30 -9.16 -6.99
N VAL A 92 -0.20 -8.37 -5.92
CA VAL A 92 1.08 -8.15 -5.22
C VAL A 92 1.54 -9.43 -4.55
N GLU A 93 0.62 -10.17 -3.92
CA GLU A 93 0.95 -11.45 -3.30
C GLU A 93 1.48 -12.44 -4.34
N THR A 94 0.84 -12.50 -5.51
CA THR A 94 1.30 -13.33 -6.63
C THR A 94 2.72 -12.92 -7.06
N MET A 95 2.97 -11.62 -7.17
CA MET A 95 4.31 -11.11 -7.51
C MET A 95 5.35 -11.56 -6.49
N LEU A 96 5.01 -11.55 -5.20
CA LEU A 96 5.92 -11.95 -4.14
C LEU A 96 6.19 -13.46 -4.15
N HIS A 97 5.40 -14.23 -4.87
CA HIS A 97 5.62 -15.67 -5.10
C HIS A 97 6.07 -15.94 -6.54
N ASP A 98 6.93 -15.06 -7.05
CA ASP A 98 7.58 -15.17 -8.37
C ASP A 98 6.63 -14.98 -9.55
N GLY A 99 5.46 -14.38 -9.33
CA GLY A 99 4.55 -14.03 -10.40
C GLY A 99 4.86 -12.67 -11.02
N PRO A 100 4.06 -12.25 -11.99
CA PRO A 100 4.24 -10.95 -12.64
C PRO A 100 3.85 -9.80 -11.70
N PRO A 101 4.37 -8.59 -11.94
CA PRO A 101 3.93 -7.42 -11.19
C PRO A 101 2.48 -7.05 -11.53
N PRO A 102 1.81 -6.25 -10.66
CA PRO A 102 0.46 -5.80 -10.95
C PRO A 102 0.38 -5.00 -12.24
N PRO A 103 -0.78 -5.03 -12.91
CA PRO A 103 -0.98 -4.18 -14.09
C PRO A 103 -1.15 -2.71 -13.70
N PRO A 104 -1.04 -1.78 -14.67
CA PRO A 104 -1.33 -0.38 -14.40
C PRO A 104 -2.70 -0.20 -13.75
N PRO A 105 -2.89 0.79 -12.87
CA PRO A 105 -1.94 1.85 -12.52
C PRO A 105 -0.91 1.45 -11.46
N PHE A 106 -0.88 0.21 -11.02
CA PHE A 106 -0.05 -0.24 -9.92
C PHE A 106 1.25 -0.93 -10.37
N ALA A 107 1.67 -0.67 -11.60
CA ALA A 107 2.88 -1.30 -12.17
C ALA A 107 4.15 -0.94 -11.39
N ASP A 108 4.16 0.17 -10.65
CA ASP A 108 5.32 0.60 -9.86
C ASP A 108 5.69 -0.41 -8.77
N TYR A 109 4.77 -1.31 -8.39
CA TYR A 109 5.09 -2.39 -7.47
C TYR A 109 6.20 -3.30 -8.00
N ALA A 110 6.49 -3.27 -9.30
CA ALA A 110 7.61 -4.01 -9.87
C ALA A 110 8.94 -3.66 -9.19
N ALA A 111 9.07 -2.45 -8.66
CA ALA A 111 10.27 -2.03 -7.93
C ALA A 111 10.47 -2.82 -6.63
N LEU A 112 9.42 -3.48 -6.13
CA LEU A 112 9.47 -4.24 -4.89
C LEU A 112 9.61 -5.76 -5.12
N THR A 113 9.83 -6.19 -6.36
CA THR A 113 9.96 -7.63 -6.68
C THR A 113 11.11 -8.30 -5.94
N GLY A 114 12.16 -7.54 -5.60
CA GLY A 114 13.27 -8.09 -4.82
C GLY A 114 12.86 -8.65 -3.46
N ALA A 115 11.74 -8.17 -2.91
CA ALA A 115 11.23 -8.69 -1.64
C ALA A 115 10.75 -10.14 -1.74
N ALA A 116 10.50 -10.65 -2.95
CA ALA A 116 10.10 -12.04 -3.15
C ALA A 116 11.12 -13.03 -2.58
N LEU A 117 12.40 -12.65 -2.59
CA LEU A 117 13.48 -13.47 -2.07
C LEU A 117 13.48 -13.57 -0.54
N TYR A 118 12.74 -12.72 0.15
CA TYR A 118 12.76 -12.61 1.60
C TYR A 118 11.34 -12.76 2.15
N ARG A 119 10.98 -13.98 2.51
CA ARG A 119 9.62 -14.30 2.97
C ARG A 119 9.16 -13.44 4.15
N ASN A 120 10.07 -13.14 5.06
CA ASN A 120 9.76 -12.29 6.20
C ASN A 120 9.48 -10.83 5.82
N ARG A 121 9.75 -10.45 4.57
CA ARG A 121 9.49 -9.10 4.05
C ARG A 121 8.20 -9.00 3.26
N HIS A 122 7.56 -10.12 2.92
CA HIS A 122 6.30 -10.10 2.18
C HIS A 122 5.24 -9.32 2.93
N ALA A 123 5.14 -9.52 4.24
CA ALA A 123 4.18 -8.79 5.07
C ALA A 123 4.43 -7.29 5.03
N CYS A 124 5.69 -6.85 4.94
CA CYS A 124 6.02 -5.43 4.88
C CYS A 124 5.46 -4.78 3.60
N VAL A 125 5.53 -5.48 2.48
CA VAL A 125 5.00 -4.97 1.21
C VAL A 125 3.48 -4.88 1.26
N LEU A 126 2.82 -5.85 1.88
CA LEU A 126 1.36 -5.93 1.95
C LEU A 126 0.75 -5.05 3.03
N LEU A 127 1.55 -4.57 3.97
CA LEU A 127 1.06 -3.86 5.16
C LEU A 127 0.22 -2.63 4.81
N SER A 128 0.68 -1.82 3.88
CA SER A 128 -0.03 -0.60 3.47
C SER A 128 -1.35 -0.93 2.79
N ILE A 129 -1.37 -1.97 1.96
CA ILE A 129 -2.60 -2.43 1.30
C ILE A 129 -3.59 -2.92 2.34
N ASP A 130 -3.12 -3.65 3.35
CA ASP A 130 -3.97 -4.13 4.44
C ASP A 130 -4.57 -2.99 5.24
N ALA A 131 -3.82 -1.91 5.47
CA ALA A 131 -4.34 -0.73 6.15
C ALA A 131 -5.49 -0.10 5.35
N VAL A 132 -5.34 -0.01 4.02
CA VAL A 132 -6.40 0.51 3.14
C VAL A 132 -7.64 -0.39 3.22
N LEU A 133 -7.46 -1.71 3.16
CA LEU A 133 -8.58 -2.65 3.23
C LEU A 133 -9.32 -2.54 4.56
N ARG A 134 -8.61 -2.34 5.65
CA ARG A 134 -9.22 -2.13 6.97
C ARG A 134 -10.04 -0.85 7.01
N ALA A 135 -9.50 0.24 6.42
CA ALA A 135 -10.24 1.50 6.32
C ALA A 135 -11.53 1.31 5.53
N LEU A 136 -11.46 0.65 4.37
CA LEU A 136 -12.63 0.42 3.53
C LEU A 136 -13.67 -0.47 4.20
N ALA A 137 -13.23 -1.46 4.97
CA ALA A 137 -14.13 -2.33 5.73
C ALA A 137 -14.89 -1.54 6.80
N THR A 138 -14.22 -0.59 7.46
CA THR A 138 -14.84 0.28 8.47
C THR A 138 -15.91 1.16 7.84
N ALA A 139 -15.62 1.75 6.68
CA ALA A 139 -16.58 2.59 5.96
C ALA A 139 -17.81 1.80 5.53
N GLY A 140 -17.61 0.55 5.08
CA GLY A 140 -18.72 -0.31 4.67
C GLY A 140 -19.69 -0.62 5.78
N ARG A 141 -19.23 -0.63 7.02
CA ARG A 141 -20.08 -0.90 8.20
C ARG A 141 -20.89 0.32 8.60
N GLY A 142 -20.37 1.51 8.31
CA GLY A 142 -21.04 2.74 8.65
C GLY A 142 -22.12 3.16 7.67
N GLY A 143 -22.19 2.45 6.54
CA GLY A 143 -23.07 2.75 5.43
C GLY A 143 -24.51 2.51 5.66
#